data_40bfb68d2915880f46ba89179da00e84
#
_entry.id   40bfb68d2915880f46ba89179da00e84
#
_cell.length_a   1.000
_cell.length_b   1.000
_cell.length_c   1.000
_cell.angle_alpha   90.00
_cell.angle_beta   90.00
_cell.angle_gamma   90.00
#
_symmetry.space_group_name_H-M   'P 1'
#
loop_
_entity.id
_entity.type
_entity.pdbx_description
1 polymer ?
#
loop_
_entity_poly.entity_id
_entity_poly.type
_entity_poly.pdbx_seq_one_letter_code
_entity_poly.pdbx_strand_id
1 'polypeptide(L)'
;EHFSVGKNGLFFDVLAPVRLADGENNNSLVLKLCGGKATALFTGDAQFEEENDLLPLDISADVLKVAHHGSDKASSYAFLKRVGAKIAIISTSTAELSETPAPSVLASLDALGAKTYVTQDASLCISVFADAAGNIRVETN
;
A
#
# COMPACT_ATOMS: atom_id res chain seq x y z
N GLU A 1 -0.49 -14.97 -10.09
CA GLU A 1 -1.92 -15.23 -10.46
C GLU A 1 -2.67 -13.91 -10.51
N HIS A 2 -3.72 -13.81 -11.35
CA HIS A 2 -4.56 -12.63 -11.40
C HIS A 2 -6.05 -13.00 -11.32
N PHE A 3 -6.86 -12.09 -10.77
CA PHE A 3 -8.30 -12.23 -10.62
C PHE A 3 -9.00 -11.04 -11.28
N SER A 4 -9.93 -11.30 -12.20
CA SER A 4 -10.73 -10.24 -12.81
C SER A 4 -11.70 -9.60 -11.80
N VAL A 5 -11.83 -8.28 -11.85
CA VAL A 5 -12.74 -7.49 -11.01
C VAL A 5 -13.83 -6.90 -11.89
N GLY A 6 -15.01 -7.46 -11.80
CA GLY A 6 -16.16 -7.01 -12.59
C GLY A 6 -15.98 -7.24 -14.10
N LYS A 7 -16.59 -6.36 -14.92
CA LYS A 7 -16.61 -6.49 -16.38
C LYS A 7 -15.76 -5.44 -17.11
N ASN A 8 -15.05 -4.59 -16.38
CA ASN A 8 -14.40 -3.39 -16.92
C ASN A 8 -12.90 -3.59 -17.21
N GLY A 9 -12.43 -4.83 -17.26
CA GLY A 9 -11.01 -5.14 -17.51
C GLY A 9 -10.08 -4.88 -16.32
N LEU A 10 -10.62 -4.56 -15.15
CA LEU A 10 -9.84 -4.47 -13.91
C LEU A 10 -9.54 -5.88 -13.39
N PHE A 11 -8.35 -6.05 -12.84
CA PHE A 11 -7.92 -7.30 -12.22
C PHE A 11 -6.93 -7.05 -11.09
N PHE A 12 -6.84 -8.01 -10.17
CA PHE A 12 -5.77 -8.07 -9.19
C PHE A 12 -4.69 -9.05 -9.64
N ASP A 13 -3.44 -8.61 -9.60
CA ASP A 13 -2.29 -9.49 -9.58
C ASP A 13 -1.94 -9.83 -8.13
N VAL A 14 -1.81 -11.12 -7.83
CA VAL A 14 -1.29 -11.62 -6.56
C VAL A 14 0.22 -11.65 -6.66
N LEU A 15 0.90 -10.81 -5.88
CA LEU A 15 2.35 -10.65 -5.90
C LEU A 15 3.03 -11.42 -4.77
N ALA A 16 2.38 -11.56 -3.61
CA ALA A 16 2.89 -12.30 -2.46
C ALA A 16 1.77 -13.09 -1.76
N PRO A 17 2.15 -14.09 -0.94
CA PRO A 17 3.52 -14.49 -0.64
C PRO A 17 4.22 -15.17 -1.81
N VAL A 18 5.50 -14.81 -2.06
CA VAL A 18 6.34 -15.46 -3.10
C VAL A 18 6.81 -16.83 -2.60
N ARG A 19 7.10 -16.90 -1.32
CA ARG A 19 7.44 -18.12 -0.56
C ARG A 19 6.86 -18.00 0.84
N LEU A 20 6.67 -19.10 1.52
CA LEU A 20 6.29 -19.05 2.92
C LEU A 20 7.52 -18.73 3.78
N ALA A 21 7.38 -17.74 4.63
CA ALA A 21 8.38 -17.29 5.58
C ALA A 21 7.98 -17.65 7.02
N ASP A 22 8.91 -17.57 7.95
CA ASP A 22 8.61 -17.64 9.36
C ASP A 22 7.89 -16.35 9.81
N GLY A 23 6.80 -16.49 10.56
CA GLY A 23 5.98 -15.38 11.02
C GLY A 23 4.80 -15.06 10.09
N GLU A 24 3.68 -14.73 10.71
CA GLU A 24 2.40 -14.56 10.00
C GLU A 24 2.42 -13.39 9.03
N ASN A 25 2.99 -12.24 9.46
CA ASN A 25 2.97 -11.01 8.68
C ASN A 25 3.82 -11.08 7.39
N ASN A 26 4.89 -11.88 7.38
CA ASN A 26 5.70 -12.13 6.19
C ASN A 26 5.08 -13.17 5.24
N ASN A 27 3.83 -13.54 5.46
CA ASN A 27 3.00 -14.33 4.55
C ASN A 27 1.73 -13.57 4.17
N SER A 28 1.81 -12.24 4.15
CA SER A 28 0.69 -11.38 3.80
C SER A 28 0.31 -11.52 2.34
N LEU A 29 -0.98 -11.43 2.06
CA LEU A 29 -1.45 -11.36 0.68
C LEU A 29 -1.19 -9.95 0.13
N VAL A 30 -0.26 -9.85 -0.81
CA VAL A 30 0.03 -8.58 -1.50
C VAL A 30 -0.63 -8.58 -2.88
N LEU A 31 -1.49 -7.59 -3.09
CA LEU A 31 -2.32 -7.47 -4.29
C LEU A 31 -2.04 -6.15 -5.02
N LYS A 32 -1.87 -6.21 -6.33
CA LYS A 32 -1.81 -5.03 -7.20
C LYS A 32 -3.05 -4.96 -8.06
N LEU A 33 -3.84 -3.89 -7.91
CA LEU A 33 -4.97 -3.60 -8.79
C LEU A 33 -4.47 -2.98 -10.08
N CYS A 34 -4.81 -3.60 -11.20
CA CYS A 34 -4.39 -3.28 -12.56
C CYS A 34 -5.59 -3.19 -13.51
N GLY A 35 -5.30 -2.90 -14.80
CA GLY A 35 -6.30 -2.89 -15.87
C GLY A 35 -6.86 -1.51 -16.18
N GLY A 36 -6.64 -0.52 -15.30
CA GLY A 36 -6.90 0.90 -15.53
C GLY A 36 -5.62 1.67 -15.83
N LYS A 37 -5.74 3.00 -15.98
CA LYS A 37 -4.58 3.90 -16.09
C LYS A 37 -3.97 4.25 -14.72
N ALA A 38 -4.71 4.05 -13.64
CA ALA A 38 -4.23 4.15 -12.27
C ALA A 38 -4.12 2.76 -11.65
N THR A 39 -3.10 2.57 -10.84
CA THR A 39 -2.80 1.30 -10.17
C THR A 39 -2.77 1.48 -8.66
N ALA A 40 -3.11 0.43 -7.91
CA ALA A 40 -3.04 0.45 -6.45
C ALA A 40 -2.38 -0.82 -5.92
N LEU A 41 -1.51 -0.67 -4.93
CA LEU A 41 -0.84 -1.76 -4.23
C LEU A 41 -1.38 -1.88 -2.81
N PHE A 42 -1.84 -3.08 -2.46
CA PHE A 42 -2.33 -3.46 -1.13
C PHE A 42 -1.35 -4.45 -0.53
N THR A 43 -0.75 -4.12 0.59
CA THR A 43 0.41 -4.84 1.13
C THR A 43 0.09 -5.66 2.38
N GLY A 44 -1.15 -5.65 2.85
CA GLY A 44 -1.49 -6.32 4.12
C GLY A 44 -0.58 -5.84 5.24
N ASP A 45 -0.06 -6.76 6.00
CA ASP A 45 0.90 -6.52 7.09
C ASP A 45 2.32 -6.99 6.74
N ALA A 46 2.65 -7.07 5.44
CA ALA A 46 3.96 -7.44 4.93
C ALA A 46 5.08 -6.69 5.65
N GLN A 47 6.10 -7.42 6.08
CA GLN A 47 7.27 -6.88 6.76
C GLN A 47 8.52 -6.96 5.86
N PHE A 48 9.67 -6.55 6.38
CA PHE A 48 10.90 -6.38 5.60
C PHE A 48 11.34 -7.64 4.83
N GLU A 49 11.10 -8.83 5.36
CA GLU A 49 11.46 -10.07 4.66
C GLU A 49 10.63 -10.26 3.39
N GLU A 50 9.33 -10.08 3.48
CA GLU A 50 8.43 -10.17 2.33
C GLU A 50 8.63 -9.02 1.34
N GLU A 51 8.91 -7.80 1.84
CA GLU A 51 9.27 -6.66 0.99
C GLU A 51 10.51 -6.97 0.12
N ASN A 52 11.53 -7.62 0.69
CA ASN A 52 12.73 -8.02 -0.06
C ASN A 52 12.39 -9.00 -1.19
N ASP A 53 11.47 -9.93 -0.97
CA ASP A 53 11.01 -10.87 -2.00
C ASP A 53 10.19 -10.17 -3.09
N LEU A 54 9.55 -9.05 -2.77
CA LEU A 54 8.78 -8.23 -3.71
C LEU A 54 9.63 -7.29 -4.56
N LEU A 55 10.81 -6.84 -4.09
CA LEU A 55 11.64 -5.86 -4.81
C LEU A 55 11.98 -6.22 -6.27
N PRO A 56 12.20 -7.50 -6.64
CA PRO A 56 12.46 -7.90 -8.03
C PRO A 56 11.23 -7.82 -8.94
N LEU A 57 10.02 -7.72 -8.37
CA LEU A 57 8.76 -7.74 -9.10
C LEU A 57 8.34 -6.33 -9.56
N ASP A 58 7.33 -6.25 -10.42
CA ASP A 58 6.69 -4.97 -10.76
C ASP A 58 5.68 -4.58 -9.68
N ILE A 59 6.18 -3.93 -8.63
CA ILE A 59 5.40 -3.40 -7.51
C ILE A 59 5.05 -1.92 -7.66
N SER A 60 5.38 -1.29 -8.79
CA SER A 60 5.06 0.13 -9.01
C SER A 60 3.55 0.37 -8.94
N ALA A 61 3.13 1.43 -8.25
CA ALA A 61 1.71 1.76 -8.11
C ALA A 61 1.53 3.26 -7.83
N ASP A 62 0.41 3.82 -8.30
CA ASP A 62 0.05 5.22 -8.03
C ASP A 62 -0.46 5.42 -6.60
N VAL A 63 -1.13 4.41 -6.07
CA VAL A 63 -1.70 4.40 -4.70
C VAL A 63 -1.13 3.22 -3.93
N LEU A 64 -0.64 3.48 -2.73
CA LEU A 64 -0.15 2.47 -1.80
C LEU A 64 -1.04 2.42 -0.54
N LYS A 65 -1.61 1.27 -0.23
CA LYS A 65 -2.04 0.96 1.13
C LYS A 65 -0.78 0.51 1.90
N VAL A 66 -0.31 1.39 2.78
CA VAL A 66 0.93 1.18 3.55
C VAL A 66 0.83 -0.07 4.43
N ALA A 67 1.88 -0.87 4.44
CA ALA A 67 1.93 -2.13 5.17
C ALA A 67 1.86 -1.95 6.68
N HIS A 68 1.29 -2.93 7.36
CA HIS A 68 1.32 -3.12 8.81
C HIS A 68 1.01 -1.82 9.58
N HIS A 69 -0.04 -1.11 9.15
CA HIS A 69 -0.53 0.14 9.77
C HIS A 69 0.51 1.27 9.82
N GLY A 70 1.57 1.19 9.00
CA GLY A 70 2.70 2.11 9.06
C GLY A 70 3.69 1.81 10.19
N SER A 71 3.79 0.55 10.63
CA SER A 71 4.76 0.09 11.64
C SER A 71 6.20 0.29 11.17
N ASP A 72 7.11 0.51 12.11
CA ASP A 72 8.56 0.59 11.88
C ASP A 72 9.20 -0.75 11.43
N LYS A 73 8.45 -1.85 11.49
CA LYS A 73 8.87 -3.18 11.02
C LYS A 73 8.53 -3.44 9.55
N ALA A 74 7.95 -2.46 8.87
CA ALA A 74 7.50 -2.54 7.49
C ALA A 74 7.78 -1.22 6.77
N SER A 75 7.51 -1.21 5.47
CA SER A 75 7.62 -0.02 4.62
C SER A 75 9.02 0.57 4.58
N SER A 76 10.01 -0.31 4.30
CA SER A 76 11.40 0.12 4.13
C SER A 76 11.51 1.19 3.04
N TYR A 77 12.48 2.11 3.20
CA TYR A 77 12.72 3.17 2.21
C TYR A 77 12.95 2.61 0.80
N ALA A 78 13.66 1.48 0.68
CA ALA A 78 13.93 0.82 -0.59
C ALA A 78 12.62 0.32 -1.24
N PHE A 79 11.74 -0.29 -0.45
CA PHE A 79 10.43 -0.75 -0.90
C PHE A 79 9.55 0.43 -1.33
N LEU A 80 9.38 1.45 -0.47
CA LEU A 80 8.58 2.63 -0.77
C LEU A 80 9.06 3.34 -2.03
N LYS A 81 10.39 3.48 -2.19
CA LYS A 81 11.00 4.05 -3.40
C LYS A 81 10.71 3.22 -4.65
N ARG A 82 10.74 1.90 -4.53
CA ARG A 82 10.45 0.97 -5.65
C ARG A 82 8.99 1.01 -6.06
N VAL A 83 8.06 1.15 -5.10
CA VAL A 83 6.64 1.36 -5.36
C VAL A 83 6.40 2.71 -6.05
N GLY A 84 7.02 3.78 -5.58
CA GLY A 84 6.94 5.11 -6.16
C GLY A 84 5.54 5.72 -6.13
N ALA A 85 4.74 5.39 -5.13
CA ALA A 85 3.36 5.84 -5.01
C ALA A 85 3.26 7.36 -4.82
N LYS A 86 2.32 7.99 -5.51
CA LYS A 86 1.97 9.41 -5.32
C LYS A 86 1.06 9.62 -4.11
N ILE A 87 0.28 8.60 -3.77
CA ILE A 87 -0.68 8.60 -2.67
C ILE A 87 -0.41 7.39 -1.78
N ALA A 88 -0.25 7.64 -0.50
CA ALA A 88 -0.10 6.62 0.52
C ALA A 88 -1.26 6.69 1.51
N ILE A 89 -1.91 5.55 1.74
CA ILE A 89 -3.00 5.42 2.72
C ILE A 89 -2.51 4.57 3.88
N ILE A 90 -2.56 5.11 5.07
CA ILE A 90 -2.26 4.39 6.31
C ILE A 90 -3.56 4.15 7.06
N SER A 91 -3.92 2.89 7.22
CA SER A 91 -5.09 2.47 8.01
C SER A 91 -4.64 2.18 9.43
N THR A 92 -4.82 3.13 10.33
CA THR A 92 -4.44 2.99 11.74
C THR A 92 -5.27 3.91 12.63
N SER A 93 -5.20 3.64 13.93
CA SER A 93 -5.69 4.51 15.00
C SER A 93 -4.69 4.45 16.15
N THR A 94 -4.12 5.59 16.55
CA THR A 94 -3.19 5.67 17.69
C THR A 94 -3.86 5.35 19.02
N ALA A 95 -5.20 5.34 19.08
CA ALA A 95 -5.94 4.87 20.26
C ALA A 95 -5.83 3.35 20.45
N GLU A 96 -5.65 2.60 19.37
CA GLU A 96 -5.54 1.14 19.39
C GLU A 96 -4.11 0.65 19.14
N LEU A 97 -3.35 1.38 18.33
CA LEU A 97 -1.99 1.06 17.91
C LEU A 97 -1.08 2.28 18.15
N SER A 98 -0.70 2.50 19.40
CA SER A 98 -0.02 3.73 19.85
C SER A 98 1.31 4.04 19.15
N GLU A 99 1.95 3.06 18.52
CA GLU A 99 3.25 3.21 17.82
C GLU A 99 3.10 3.37 16.31
N THR A 100 1.86 3.47 15.81
CA THR A 100 1.59 3.61 14.37
C THR A 100 0.77 4.87 14.07
N PRO A 101 1.04 5.56 12.96
CA PRO A 101 2.16 5.31 12.03
C PRO A 101 3.50 5.73 12.64
N ALA A 102 4.54 4.94 12.38
CA ALA A 102 5.89 5.24 12.87
C ALA A 102 6.45 6.52 12.20
N PRO A 103 7.13 7.41 12.96
CA PRO A 103 7.71 8.63 12.40
C PRO A 103 8.70 8.37 11.24
N SER A 104 9.43 7.25 11.27
CA SER A 104 10.36 6.84 10.21
C SER A 104 9.66 6.55 8.89
N VAL A 105 8.47 5.94 8.94
CA VAL A 105 7.66 5.64 7.75
C VAL A 105 7.09 6.93 7.16
N LEU A 106 6.56 7.81 8.01
CA LEU A 106 6.06 9.13 7.57
C LEU A 106 7.17 9.96 6.92
N ALA A 107 8.36 10.01 7.53
CA ALA A 107 9.50 10.73 6.98
C ALA A 107 9.96 10.14 5.63
N SER A 108 9.92 8.82 5.48
CA SER A 108 10.27 8.16 4.22
C SER A 108 9.28 8.48 3.11
N LEU A 109 7.97 8.47 3.40
CA LEU A 109 6.92 8.83 2.45
C LEU A 109 7.02 10.29 2.02
N ASP A 110 7.25 11.21 2.97
CA ASP A 110 7.44 12.63 2.71
C ASP A 110 8.68 12.88 1.82
N ALA A 111 9.81 12.28 2.16
CA ALA A 111 11.04 12.37 1.38
C ALA A 111 10.90 11.85 -0.05
N LEU A 112 9.98 10.90 -0.31
CA LEU A 112 9.66 10.37 -1.61
C LEU A 112 8.56 11.19 -2.33
N GLY A 113 8.00 12.22 -1.69
CA GLY A 113 6.98 13.09 -2.24
C GLY A 113 5.59 12.48 -2.30
N ALA A 114 5.33 11.42 -1.55
CA ALA A 114 4.02 10.79 -1.48
C ALA A 114 3.07 11.62 -0.59
N LYS A 115 1.87 11.91 -1.08
CA LYS A 115 0.83 12.52 -0.26
C LYS A 115 0.21 11.46 0.64
N THR A 116 0.42 11.58 1.94
CA THR A 116 -0.02 10.60 2.94
C THR A 116 -1.35 10.98 3.56
N TYR A 117 -2.23 9.99 3.69
CA TYR A 117 -3.51 10.09 4.39
C TYR A 117 -3.60 9.00 5.44
N VAL A 118 -4.02 9.38 6.65
CA VAL A 118 -4.16 8.46 7.79
C VAL A 118 -5.64 8.35 8.17
N THR A 119 -6.15 7.13 8.34
CA THR A 119 -7.59 6.93 8.58
C THR A 119 -8.09 7.57 9.87
N GLN A 120 -7.26 7.67 10.90
CA GLN A 120 -7.64 8.34 12.15
C GLN A 120 -7.93 9.84 11.98
N ASP A 121 -7.41 10.47 10.91
CA ASP A 121 -7.61 11.89 10.64
C ASP A 121 -8.90 12.14 9.82
N ALA A 122 -9.57 11.07 9.40
CA ALA A 122 -10.84 11.11 8.70
C ALA A 122 -12.00 10.83 9.67
N SER A 123 -13.12 11.52 9.49
CA SER A 123 -14.31 11.33 10.35
C SER A 123 -14.96 9.96 10.15
N LEU A 124 -14.96 9.45 8.91
CA LEU A 124 -15.65 8.22 8.54
C LEU A 124 -14.78 7.30 7.68
N CYS A 125 -14.22 7.81 6.58
CA CYS A 125 -13.43 7.03 5.64
C CYS A 125 -12.51 7.90 4.77
N ILE A 126 -11.55 7.24 4.14
CA ILE A 126 -10.78 7.79 3.04
C ILE A 126 -11.20 7.06 1.76
N SER A 127 -11.71 7.81 0.78
CA SER A 127 -12.13 7.29 -0.51
C SER A 127 -11.16 7.72 -1.59
N VAL A 128 -10.72 6.76 -2.41
CA VAL A 128 -9.81 7.01 -3.55
C VAL A 128 -10.56 6.71 -4.84
N PHE A 129 -10.61 7.69 -5.72
CA PHE A 129 -11.27 7.59 -7.02
C PHE A 129 -10.24 7.74 -8.12
N ALA A 130 -10.30 6.87 -9.11
CA ALA A 130 -9.53 6.99 -10.34
C ALA A 130 -10.47 7.08 -11.54
N ASP A 131 -10.26 8.04 -12.43
CA ASP A 131 -11.02 8.16 -13.67
C ASP A 131 -10.38 7.36 -14.82
N ALA A 132 -11.07 7.29 -15.95
CA ALA A 132 -10.59 6.60 -17.14
C ALA A 132 -9.33 7.24 -17.76
N ALA A 133 -8.99 8.46 -17.38
CA ALA A 133 -7.76 9.14 -17.81
C ALA A 133 -6.57 8.83 -16.87
N GLY A 134 -6.83 8.22 -15.71
CA GLY A 134 -5.84 7.92 -14.67
C GLY A 134 -5.65 9.06 -13.66
N ASN A 135 -6.53 10.05 -13.65
CA ASN A 135 -6.49 11.07 -12.60
C ASN A 135 -7.03 10.49 -11.31
N ILE A 136 -6.33 10.75 -10.21
CA ILE A 136 -6.68 10.23 -8.90
C ILE A 136 -7.16 11.38 -8.01
N ARG A 137 -8.28 11.16 -7.35
CA ARG A 137 -8.86 12.06 -6.37
C ARG A 137 -9.06 11.33 -5.06
N VAL A 138 -8.71 11.98 -3.95
CA VAL A 138 -8.91 11.46 -2.60
C VAL A 138 -9.89 12.36 -1.86
N GLU A 139 -10.85 11.75 -1.20
CA GLU A 139 -11.81 12.39 -0.31
C GLU A 139 -11.67 11.81 1.10
N THR A 140 -11.66 12.68 2.09
CA THR A 140 -11.68 12.34 3.50
C THR A 140 -12.99 12.82 4.11
N ASN A 141 -13.80 11.91 4.59
CA ASN A 141 -15.11 12.17 5.18
C ASN A 141 -15.13 11.79 6.68
#